data_c4d77a658aa1fc9377130f4a5ea4666b
#
_entry.id   c4d77a658aa1fc9377130f4a5ea4666b
#
_cell.length_a   1.000
_cell.length_b   1.000
_cell.length_c   1.000
_cell.angle_alpha   90.00
_cell.angle_beta   90.00
_cell.angle_gamma   90.00
#
_symmetry.space_group_name_H-M   'P 1'
#
loop_
_entity.id
_entity.type
_entity.pdbx_description
1 polymer ?
#
loop_
_entity_poly.entity_id
_entity_poly.type
_entity_poly.pdbx_seq_one_letter_code
_entity_poly.pdbx_strand_id
1 'polypeptide(L)'
;MDGLNCRPNVIAKSLLSQSTGCIGVICAQENINQTTGYLYALEKQLSQHQKHLLLRFAHSKAEVMHALEELSCGLCDDILVIGARFPLDVDMENVILVDCMESDNANSIQFDHAFAAETACNYLTSQGRRQIALIHPHGSGFADQVLLGYKHALEKNFLPFNRNLVFMDATSSSVALQELLNNASTLNFNALLVADEQEAQRVIPQLQAFNKSVPDDIMVFSLGGSLHLPGIPVIPAIEYSMDAMAARIVSWLTEKTQMLGSYVLRGDLIIPDMRKR
;
A
#
# COMPACT_ATOMS: atom_id res chain seq x y z
N MET A 1 28.84 46.19 -18.04
CA MET A 1 28.80 45.93 -16.59
C MET A 1 27.98 44.67 -16.43
N ASP A 2 28.67 43.53 -16.43
CA ASP A 2 28.05 42.22 -16.38
C ASP A 2 27.54 41.94 -14.95
N GLY A 3 26.23 41.83 -14.83
CA GLY A 3 25.60 41.48 -13.56
C GLY A 3 26.08 40.11 -13.10
N LEU A 4 26.79 40.06 -12.00
CA LEU A 4 27.12 38.84 -11.26
C LEU A 4 25.84 38.08 -11.00
N ASN A 5 25.67 36.96 -11.74
CA ASN A 5 24.57 36.03 -11.58
C ASN A 5 24.83 35.24 -10.29
N CYS A 6 24.66 35.93 -9.14
CA CYS A 6 24.81 35.34 -7.82
C CYS A 6 23.61 34.39 -7.60
N ARG A 7 23.77 33.11 -7.93
CA ARG A 7 22.81 32.10 -7.48
C ARG A 7 22.88 32.08 -5.96
N PRO A 8 21.77 32.32 -5.26
CA PRO A 8 21.75 32.24 -3.80
C PRO A 8 22.28 30.87 -3.37
N ASN A 9 23.29 30.86 -2.52
CA ASN A 9 23.80 29.63 -1.96
C ASN A 9 22.69 29.01 -1.08
N VAL A 10 22.16 27.86 -1.47
CA VAL A 10 21.06 27.15 -0.78
C VAL A 10 21.42 26.91 0.68
N ILE A 11 22.71 26.61 0.96
CA ILE A 11 23.21 26.38 2.32
C ILE A 11 23.16 27.69 3.15
N ALA A 12 23.53 28.85 2.56
CA ALA A 12 23.45 30.12 3.25
C ALA A 12 22.00 30.54 3.53
N LYS A 13 21.06 30.18 2.63
CA LYS A 13 19.64 30.46 2.81
C LYS A 13 19.05 29.56 3.90
N SER A 14 19.43 28.28 3.97
CA SER A 14 18.97 27.34 5.01
C SER A 14 19.46 27.73 6.41
N LEU A 15 20.65 28.24 6.54
CA LEU A 15 21.19 28.75 7.80
C LEU A 15 20.42 29.97 8.32
N LEU A 16 19.92 30.83 7.42
CA LEU A 16 19.13 32.01 7.79
C LEU A 16 17.67 31.67 8.12
N SER A 17 17.09 30.70 7.42
CA SER A 17 15.69 30.31 7.59
C SER A 17 15.46 29.24 8.67
N GLN A 18 16.53 28.66 9.23
CA GLN A 18 16.47 27.47 10.11
C GLN A 18 15.67 26.31 9.50
N SER A 19 15.60 26.22 8.18
CA SER A 19 14.91 25.18 7.44
C SER A 19 15.72 24.81 6.20
N THR A 20 15.88 23.52 5.97
CA THR A 20 16.58 22.99 4.79
C THR A 20 15.70 23.04 3.54
N GLY A 21 14.37 23.07 3.73
CA GLY A 21 13.39 22.87 2.67
C GLY A 21 13.38 21.43 2.14
N CYS A 22 14.06 20.51 2.82
CA CYS A 22 14.18 19.12 2.44
C CYS A 22 13.30 18.23 3.31
N ILE A 23 12.58 17.31 2.67
CA ILE A 23 11.80 16.26 3.32
C ILE A 23 12.47 14.93 3.02
N GLY A 24 12.88 14.22 4.08
CA GLY A 24 13.41 12.87 3.97
C GLY A 24 12.29 11.88 3.68
N VAL A 25 12.53 10.93 2.78
CA VAL A 25 11.60 9.82 2.53
C VAL A 25 12.36 8.52 2.59
N ILE A 26 12.00 7.66 3.55
CA ILE A 26 12.56 6.32 3.71
C ILE A 26 11.51 5.32 3.21
N CYS A 27 11.80 4.65 2.10
CA CYS A 27 10.95 3.61 1.55
C CYS A 27 11.40 2.25 2.08
N ALA A 28 10.55 1.63 2.90
CA ALA A 28 10.82 0.35 3.54
C ALA A 28 10.06 -0.83 2.89
N GLN A 29 9.23 -0.55 1.88
CA GLN A 29 8.48 -1.59 1.16
C GLN A 29 9.14 -2.01 -0.14
N GLU A 30 8.91 -3.27 -0.53
CA GLU A 30 9.49 -3.87 -1.74
C GLU A 30 8.67 -3.61 -3.01
N ASN A 31 7.39 -3.21 -2.88
CA ASN A 31 6.53 -2.96 -4.03
C ASN A 31 6.89 -1.65 -4.73
N ILE A 32 7.64 -1.75 -5.83
CA ILE A 32 8.13 -0.61 -6.61
C ILE A 32 6.98 0.22 -7.19
N ASN A 33 5.90 -0.41 -7.65
CA ASN A 33 4.78 0.32 -8.26
C ASN A 33 4.07 1.21 -7.23
N GLN A 34 3.76 0.68 -6.05
CA GLN A 34 3.19 1.46 -4.97
C GLN A 34 4.14 2.56 -4.52
N THR A 35 5.43 2.24 -4.32
CA THR A 35 6.46 3.23 -3.96
C THR A 35 6.51 4.37 -4.96
N THR A 36 6.48 4.08 -6.26
CA THR A 36 6.48 5.09 -7.32
C THR A 36 5.25 5.99 -7.23
N GLY A 37 4.08 5.41 -6.98
CA GLY A 37 2.83 6.16 -6.79
C GLY A 37 2.91 7.14 -5.62
N TYR A 38 3.42 6.70 -4.48
CA TYR A 38 3.64 7.55 -3.30
C TYR A 38 4.59 8.70 -3.61
N LEU A 39 5.76 8.41 -4.18
CA LEU A 39 6.79 9.41 -4.47
C LEU A 39 6.30 10.44 -5.48
N TYR A 40 5.61 10.02 -6.53
CA TYR A 40 5.07 10.93 -7.54
C TYR A 40 4.03 11.88 -6.94
N ALA A 41 3.10 11.37 -6.14
CA ALA A 41 2.09 12.19 -5.50
C ALA A 41 2.69 13.19 -4.48
N LEU A 42 3.68 12.73 -3.70
CA LEU A 42 4.40 13.58 -2.75
C LEU A 42 5.19 14.68 -3.46
N GLU A 43 5.97 14.33 -4.48
CA GLU A 43 6.79 15.30 -5.23
C GLU A 43 5.90 16.39 -5.86
N LYS A 44 4.81 15.99 -6.52
CA LYS A 44 3.82 16.89 -7.13
C LYS A 44 3.28 17.93 -6.15
N GLN A 45 3.00 17.53 -4.91
CA GLN A 45 2.48 18.43 -3.88
C GLN A 45 3.60 19.26 -3.23
N LEU A 46 4.72 18.66 -2.86
CA LEU A 46 5.82 19.33 -2.16
C LEU A 46 6.52 20.38 -3.01
N SER A 47 6.64 20.12 -4.33
CA SER A 47 7.23 21.10 -5.27
C SER A 47 6.45 22.42 -5.32
N GLN A 48 5.11 22.38 -5.14
CA GLN A 48 4.28 23.60 -5.05
C GLN A 48 4.60 24.45 -3.81
N HIS A 49 5.15 23.83 -2.77
CA HIS A 49 5.59 24.48 -1.53
C HIS A 49 7.10 24.72 -1.49
N GLN A 50 7.79 24.61 -2.64
CA GLN A 50 9.25 24.78 -2.73
C GLN A 50 10.04 23.84 -1.81
N LYS A 51 9.48 22.66 -1.50
CA LYS A 51 10.13 21.61 -0.75
C LYS A 51 10.72 20.56 -1.70
N HIS A 52 11.80 19.91 -1.27
CA HIS A 52 12.51 18.89 -2.04
C HIS A 52 12.50 17.55 -1.31
N LEU A 53 12.56 16.44 -2.07
CA LEU A 53 12.65 15.10 -1.50
C LEU A 53 14.11 14.62 -1.46
N LEU A 54 14.47 13.99 -0.34
CA LEU A 54 15.68 13.20 -0.20
C LEU A 54 15.29 11.75 0.07
N LEU A 55 15.53 10.88 -0.90
CA LEU A 55 15.06 9.48 -0.88
C LEU A 55 16.13 8.53 -0.35
N ARG A 56 15.71 7.61 0.53
CA ARG A 56 16.45 6.44 0.99
C ARG A 56 15.59 5.19 0.84
N PHE A 57 16.23 4.07 0.49
CA PHE A 57 15.62 2.74 0.56
C PHE A 57 16.23 1.98 1.74
N ALA A 58 15.38 1.25 2.47
CA ALA A 58 15.79 0.47 3.63
C ALA A 58 14.92 -0.79 3.72
N HIS A 59 15.55 -1.95 3.84
CA HIS A 59 14.87 -3.24 3.77
C HIS A 59 14.81 -3.95 5.14
N SER A 60 15.28 -3.29 6.19
CA SER A 60 15.29 -3.81 7.55
C SER A 60 15.08 -2.71 8.58
N LYS A 61 14.63 -3.10 9.79
CA LYS A 61 14.51 -2.18 10.92
C LYS A 61 15.80 -1.42 11.19
N ALA A 62 16.95 -2.11 11.14
CA ALA A 62 18.26 -1.50 11.40
C ALA A 62 18.60 -0.43 10.35
N GLU A 63 18.33 -0.71 9.06
CA GLU A 63 18.56 0.25 7.98
C GLU A 63 17.62 1.45 8.07
N VAL A 64 16.35 1.26 8.43
CA VAL A 64 15.40 2.37 8.64
C VAL A 64 15.88 3.25 9.79
N MET A 65 16.26 2.67 10.93
CA MET A 65 16.77 3.44 12.08
C MET A 65 18.04 4.21 11.74
N HIS A 66 18.98 3.59 11.01
CA HIS A 66 20.18 4.28 10.54
C HIS A 66 19.85 5.45 9.58
N ALA A 67 18.94 5.24 8.64
CA ALA A 67 18.50 6.30 7.73
C ALA A 67 17.79 7.46 8.47
N LEU A 68 17.00 7.14 9.51
CA LEU A 68 16.38 8.14 10.37
C LEU A 68 17.43 9.00 11.08
N GLU A 69 18.46 8.39 11.68
CA GLU A 69 19.56 9.09 12.32
C GLU A 69 20.30 9.99 11.32
N GLU A 70 20.64 9.46 10.14
CA GLU A 70 21.34 10.22 9.09
C GLU A 70 20.53 11.45 8.65
N LEU A 71 19.24 11.28 8.34
CA LEU A 71 18.38 12.34 7.84
C LEU A 71 18.04 13.38 8.92
N SER A 72 17.94 12.97 10.19
CA SER A 72 17.68 13.86 11.33
C SER A 72 18.86 14.75 11.71
N CYS A 73 20.08 14.43 11.25
CA CYS A 73 21.28 15.23 11.53
C CYS A 73 21.35 16.56 10.76
N GLY A 74 20.20 17.21 10.51
CA GLY A 74 20.13 18.53 9.87
C GLY A 74 20.09 18.47 8.33
N LEU A 75 19.87 17.29 7.74
CA LEU A 75 19.69 17.13 6.31
C LEU A 75 18.23 17.41 5.88
N CYS A 76 17.27 17.05 6.71
CA CYS A 76 15.86 17.22 6.43
C CYS A 76 15.13 17.89 7.58
N ASP A 77 14.08 18.65 7.26
CA ASP A 77 13.21 19.31 8.23
C ASP A 77 12.26 18.27 8.88
N ASP A 78 11.70 17.41 8.05
CA ASP A 78 10.78 16.35 8.43
C ASP A 78 11.12 15.07 7.66
N ILE A 79 10.67 13.90 8.17
CA ILE A 79 10.99 12.60 7.60
C ILE A 79 9.71 11.77 7.48
N LEU A 80 9.50 11.14 6.32
CA LEU A 80 8.43 10.18 6.07
C LEU A 80 9.05 8.78 6.02
N VAL A 81 8.47 7.83 6.74
CA VAL A 81 8.78 6.39 6.59
C VAL A 81 7.59 5.72 5.94
N ILE A 82 7.80 5.05 4.81
CA ILE A 82 6.73 4.47 4.01
C ILE A 82 6.87 2.95 3.96
N GLY A 83 5.82 2.25 4.33
CA GLY A 83 5.65 0.82 4.08
C GLY A 83 6.48 -0.11 4.94
N ALA A 84 6.89 0.29 6.14
CA ALA A 84 7.61 -0.60 7.06
C ALA A 84 6.68 -1.72 7.56
N ARG A 85 7.09 -2.98 7.32
CA ARG A 85 6.35 -4.20 7.71
C ARG A 85 6.88 -4.81 9.00
N PHE A 86 7.51 -4.01 9.83
CA PHE A 86 8.03 -4.33 11.17
C PHE A 86 7.75 -3.16 12.12
N PRO A 87 7.61 -3.41 13.42
CA PRO A 87 7.32 -2.35 14.38
C PRO A 87 8.51 -1.37 14.48
N LEU A 88 8.18 -0.09 14.41
CA LEU A 88 9.11 1.02 14.56
C LEU A 88 8.79 1.76 15.86
N ASP A 89 9.74 1.77 16.80
CA ASP A 89 9.67 2.57 18.02
C ASP A 89 10.29 3.94 17.73
N VAL A 90 9.50 4.83 17.09
CA VAL A 90 9.95 6.17 16.71
C VAL A 90 9.17 7.18 17.52
N ASP A 91 9.88 7.86 18.43
CA ASP A 91 9.35 8.96 19.24
C ASP A 91 10.00 10.28 18.78
N MET A 92 9.72 10.67 17.54
CA MET A 92 10.22 11.91 16.94
C MET A 92 9.05 12.71 16.37
N GLU A 93 8.90 13.96 16.82
CA GLU A 93 7.81 14.84 16.39
C GLU A 93 7.82 15.13 14.88
N ASN A 94 9.00 15.08 14.25
CA ASN A 94 9.20 15.36 12.83
C ASN A 94 9.18 14.10 11.95
N VAL A 95 8.73 12.95 12.48
CA VAL A 95 8.61 11.71 11.70
C VAL A 95 7.14 11.36 11.50
N ILE A 96 6.79 11.05 10.25
CA ILE A 96 5.46 10.60 9.83
C ILE A 96 5.58 9.19 9.28
N LEU A 97 4.76 8.27 9.80
CA LEU A 97 4.67 6.90 9.29
C LEU A 97 3.52 6.78 8.29
N VAL A 98 3.79 6.22 7.12
CA VAL A 98 2.79 6.01 6.06
C VAL A 98 2.70 4.53 5.73
N ASP A 99 1.54 3.93 5.93
CA ASP A 99 1.30 2.50 5.70
C ASP A 99 2.35 1.61 6.38
N CYS A 100 2.72 1.96 7.62
CA CYS A 100 3.64 1.20 8.46
C CYS A 100 2.87 0.37 9.49
N MET A 101 3.50 -0.71 9.99
CA MET A 101 2.95 -1.40 11.17
C MET A 101 2.84 -0.43 12.33
N GLU A 102 1.76 -0.56 13.11
CA GLU A 102 1.39 0.38 14.17
C GLU A 102 2.56 0.66 15.13
N SER A 103 2.73 1.96 15.40
CA SER A 103 3.52 2.48 16.48
C SER A 103 2.61 3.39 17.31
N ASP A 104 2.47 3.13 18.59
CA ASP A 104 1.53 3.82 19.48
C ASP A 104 1.80 5.33 19.63
N ASN A 105 2.97 5.82 19.24
CA ASN A 105 3.45 7.16 19.55
C ASN A 105 3.78 8.04 18.34
N ALA A 106 3.46 7.62 17.10
CA ALA A 106 3.86 8.38 15.91
C ALA A 106 2.68 8.96 15.16
N ASN A 107 2.91 10.10 14.51
CA ASN A 107 2.00 10.60 13.51
C ASN A 107 1.97 9.63 12.34
N SER A 108 0.78 9.15 11.98
CA SER A 108 0.69 8.11 10.96
C SER A 108 -0.49 8.28 10.02
N ILE A 109 -0.30 7.82 8.78
CA ILE A 109 -1.37 7.55 7.83
C ILE A 109 -1.43 6.05 7.64
N GLN A 110 -2.55 5.46 8.04
CA GLN A 110 -2.81 4.03 7.91
C GLN A 110 -3.82 3.77 6.80
N PHE A 111 -3.66 2.69 6.07
CA PHE A 111 -4.69 2.22 5.15
C PHE A 111 -5.64 1.27 5.87
N ASP A 112 -6.93 1.40 5.59
CA ASP A 112 -7.97 0.55 6.20
C ASP A 112 -8.05 -0.80 5.47
N HIS A 113 -7.08 -1.69 5.75
CA HIS A 113 -6.98 -3.01 5.12
C HIS A 113 -8.18 -3.93 5.49
N ALA A 114 -8.75 -3.76 6.68
CA ALA A 114 -9.94 -4.49 7.07
C ALA A 114 -11.14 -4.06 6.23
N PHE A 115 -11.35 -2.75 6.05
CA PHE A 115 -12.40 -2.22 5.19
C PHE A 115 -12.20 -2.63 3.72
N ALA A 116 -10.96 -2.66 3.24
CA ALA A 116 -10.63 -3.11 1.88
C ALA A 116 -11.06 -4.55 1.66
N ALA A 117 -10.71 -5.46 2.57
CA ALA A 117 -11.09 -6.87 2.49
C ALA A 117 -12.60 -7.08 2.63
N GLU A 118 -13.27 -6.34 3.53
CA GLU A 118 -14.72 -6.39 3.67
C GLU A 118 -15.42 -5.92 2.38
N THR A 119 -14.98 -4.81 1.82
CA THR A 119 -15.53 -4.24 0.59
C THR A 119 -15.37 -5.20 -0.60
N ALA A 120 -14.19 -5.80 -0.73
CA ALA A 120 -13.89 -6.78 -1.77
C ALA A 120 -14.80 -8.02 -1.67
N CYS A 121 -14.95 -8.60 -0.48
CA CYS A 121 -15.83 -9.74 -0.25
C CYS A 121 -17.30 -9.40 -0.52
N ASN A 122 -17.76 -8.25 -0.08
CA ASN A 122 -19.13 -7.79 -0.34
C ASN A 122 -19.39 -7.65 -1.84
N TYR A 123 -18.44 -7.08 -2.58
CA TYR A 123 -18.53 -6.99 -4.04
C TYR A 123 -18.59 -8.39 -4.68
N LEU A 124 -17.65 -9.28 -4.36
CA LEU A 124 -17.63 -10.64 -4.90
C LEU A 124 -18.94 -11.40 -4.62
N THR A 125 -19.46 -11.27 -3.42
CA THR A 125 -20.74 -11.87 -3.04
C THR A 125 -21.91 -11.28 -3.85
N SER A 126 -21.91 -9.96 -4.11
CA SER A 126 -22.91 -9.32 -4.98
C SER A 126 -22.87 -9.83 -6.42
N GLN A 127 -21.69 -10.29 -6.87
CA GLN A 127 -21.50 -10.95 -8.18
C GLN A 127 -21.83 -12.46 -8.15
N GLY A 128 -22.44 -12.95 -7.08
CA GLY A 128 -22.80 -14.35 -6.92
C GLY A 128 -21.65 -15.28 -6.54
N ARG A 129 -20.48 -14.75 -6.20
CA ARG A 129 -19.32 -15.55 -5.76
C ARG A 129 -19.45 -15.87 -4.27
N ARG A 130 -19.53 -17.14 -3.94
CA ARG A 130 -19.78 -17.58 -2.55
C ARG A 130 -18.67 -18.45 -1.96
N GLN A 131 -17.72 -18.88 -2.78
CA GLN A 131 -16.54 -19.65 -2.40
C GLN A 131 -15.31 -18.80 -2.68
N ILE A 132 -14.98 -17.94 -1.72
CA ILE A 132 -13.95 -16.91 -1.88
C ILE A 132 -12.66 -17.43 -1.23
N ALA A 133 -11.60 -17.61 -2.02
CA ALA A 133 -10.27 -17.90 -1.50
C ALA A 133 -9.53 -16.60 -1.20
N LEU A 134 -8.67 -16.61 -0.17
CA LEU A 134 -7.82 -15.49 0.21
C LEU A 134 -6.36 -15.94 0.21
N ILE A 135 -5.55 -15.28 -0.58
CA ILE A 135 -4.09 -15.45 -0.60
C ILE A 135 -3.44 -14.13 -0.19
N HIS A 136 -2.68 -14.18 0.91
CA HIS A 136 -1.92 -13.05 1.42
C HIS A 136 -0.53 -13.54 1.81
N PRO A 137 0.53 -13.26 1.03
CA PRO A 137 1.86 -13.81 1.26
C PRO A 137 2.45 -13.40 2.60
N HIS A 138 3.32 -14.24 3.13
CA HIS A 138 4.08 -13.93 4.34
C HIS A 138 4.89 -12.64 4.16
N GLY A 139 4.91 -11.79 5.19
CA GLY A 139 5.67 -10.54 5.19
C GLY A 139 5.00 -9.37 4.47
N SER A 140 3.83 -9.55 3.84
CA SER A 140 3.11 -8.42 3.23
C SER A 140 2.53 -7.42 4.25
N GLY A 141 2.56 -7.74 5.55
CA GLY A 141 2.02 -6.93 6.63
C GLY A 141 0.49 -6.92 6.66
N PHE A 142 -0.10 -6.40 7.71
CA PHE A 142 -1.57 -6.23 7.88
C PHE A 142 -2.43 -7.49 7.65
N ALA A 143 -1.81 -8.67 7.65
CA ALA A 143 -2.48 -9.94 7.43
C ALA A 143 -3.67 -10.14 8.37
N ASP A 144 -3.52 -9.78 9.64
CA ASP A 144 -4.59 -9.89 10.64
C ASP A 144 -5.76 -8.96 10.35
N GLN A 145 -5.50 -7.74 9.86
CA GLN A 145 -6.54 -6.77 9.48
C GLN A 145 -7.31 -7.27 8.25
N VAL A 146 -6.60 -7.76 7.23
CA VAL A 146 -7.22 -8.36 6.03
C VAL A 146 -8.08 -9.55 6.42
N LEU A 147 -7.57 -10.46 7.26
CA LEU A 147 -8.31 -11.63 7.73
C LEU A 147 -9.54 -11.24 8.55
N LEU A 148 -9.44 -10.19 9.36
CA LEU A 148 -10.58 -9.66 10.13
C LEU A 148 -11.67 -9.16 9.20
N GLY A 149 -11.34 -8.31 8.23
CA GLY A 149 -12.31 -7.78 7.26
C GLY A 149 -12.94 -8.89 6.41
N TYR A 150 -12.15 -9.87 5.98
CA TYR A 150 -12.63 -11.04 5.25
C TYR A 150 -13.65 -11.85 6.07
N LYS A 151 -13.34 -12.20 7.33
CA LYS A 151 -14.24 -12.94 8.21
C LYS A 151 -15.53 -12.17 8.47
N HIS A 152 -15.43 -10.86 8.76
CA HIS A 152 -16.58 -10.01 8.98
C HIS A 152 -17.51 -9.95 7.77
N ALA A 153 -16.95 -9.84 6.57
CA ALA A 153 -17.75 -9.87 5.34
C ALA A 153 -18.45 -11.22 5.12
N LEU A 154 -17.77 -12.34 5.37
CA LEU A 154 -18.38 -13.65 5.27
C LEU A 154 -19.58 -13.79 6.22
N GLU A 155 -19.41 -13.39 7.48
CA GLU A 155 -20.47 -13.44 8.49
C GLU A 155 -21.67 -12.59 8.05
N LYS A 156 -21.44 -11.36 7.63
CA LYS A 156 -22.46 -10.41 7.14
C LYS A 156 -23.24 -10.95 5.94
N ASN A 157 -22.59 -11.70 5.08
CA ASN A 157 -23.19 -12.31 3.90
C ASN A 157 -23.70 -13.76 4.13
N PHE A 158 -23.73 -14.24 5.38
CA PHE A 158 -24.14 -15.60 5.75
C PHE A 158 -23.36 -16.69 5.01
N LEU A 159 -22.05 -16.47 4.80
CA LEU A 159 -21.15 -17.44 4.20
C LEU A 159 -20.30 -18.13 5.27
N PRO A 160 -20.11 -19.46 5.19
CA PRO A 160 -19.27 -20.16 6.15
C PRO A 160 -17.79 -19.80 5.96
N PHE A 161 -17.07 -19.60 7.05
CA PHE A 161 -15.62 -19.49 7.02
C PHE A 161 -15.00 -20.88 6.79
N ASN A 162 -14.22 -21.02 5.71
CA ASN A 162 -13.46 -22.22 5.39
C ASN A 162 -11.95 -21.94 5.48
N ARG A 163 -11.30 -22.47 6.52
CA ARG A 163 -9.85 -22.27 6.74
C ARG A 163 -8.99 -22.75 5.58
N ASN A 164 -9.46 -23.79 4.84
CA ASN A 164 -8.72 -24.34 3.70
C ASN A 164 -8.71 -23.44 2.46
N LEU A 165 -9.50 -22.37 2.44
CA LEU A 165 -9.48 -21.34 1.39
C LEU A 165 -8.62 -20.12 1.77
N VAL A 166 -7.91 -20.14 2.91
CA VAL A 166 -7.19 -18.99 3.45
C VAL A 166 -5.72 -19.31 3.62
N PHE A 167 -4.88 -18.62 2.86
CA PHE A 167 -3.42 -18.76 2.82
C PHE A 167 -2.78 -17.44 3.21
N MET A 168 -2.48 -17.28 4.51
CA MET A 168 -1.90 -16.05 5.08
C MET A 168 -0.38 -16.10 5.25
N ASP A 169 0.19 -17.31 5.25
CA ASP A 169 1.61 -17.53 5.54
C ASP A 169 2.33 -18.22 4.36
N ALA A 170 1.76 -18.14 3.16
CA ALA A 170 2.36 -18.74 1.99
C ALA A 170 3.67 -18.03 1.63
N THR A 171 4.68 -18.80 1.24
CA THR A 171 5.96 -18.23 0.76
C THR A 171 5.79 -17.42 -0.52
N SER A 172 4.76 -17.73 -1.30
CA SER A 172 4.32 -16.94 -2.46
C SER A 172 2.87 -17.28 -2.82
N SER A 173 2.19 -16.35 -3.49
CA SER A 173 0.84 -16.59 -4.00
C SER A 173 0.80 -17.72 -5.03
N SER A 174 1.87 -17.94 -5.77
CA SER A 174 1.98 -19.05 -6.73
C SER A 174 1.91 -20.41 -6.04
N VAL A 175 2.60 -20.60 -4.92
CA VAL A 175 2.58 -21.84 -4.16
C VAL A 175 1.19 -22.05 -3.55
N ALA A 176 0.61 -21.05 -2.94
CA ALA A 176 -0.72 -21.11 -2.37
C ALA A 176 -1.79 -21.46 -3.43
N LEU A 177 -1.70 -20.85 -4.61
CA LEU A 177 -2.62 -21.15 -5.71
C LEU A 177 -2.46 -22.58 -6.21
N GLN A 178 -1.26 -23.12 -6.30
CA GLN A 178 -1.03 -24.52 -6.67
C GLN A 178 -1.67 -25.48 -5.66
N GLU A 179 -1.56 -25.19 -4.37
CA GLU A 179 -2.23 -25.98 -3.33
C GLU A 179 -3.75 -25.93 -3.48
N LEU A 180 -4.33 -24.75 -3.72
CA LEU A 180 -5.76 -24.61 -3.99
C LEU A 180 -6.20 -25.43 -5.23
N LEU A 181 -5.46 -25.35 -6.32
CA LEU A 181 -5.79 -26.01 -7.57
C LEU A 181 -5.60 -27.53 -7.49
N ASN A 182 -4.56 -28.00 -6.80
CA ASN A 182 -4.34 -29.43 -6.58
C ASN A 182 -5.44 -30.07 -5.70
N ASN A 183 -6.03 -29.29 -4.80
CA ASN A 183 -7.12 -29.71 -3.95
C ASN A 183 -8.52 -29.35 -4.53
N ALA A 184 -8.60 -28.92 -5.79
CA ALA A 184 -9.84 -28.46 -6.42
C ALA A 184 -10.95 -29.52 -6.50
N SER A 185 -10.63 -30.80 -6.37
CA SER A 185 -11.65 -31.88 -6.21
C SER A 185 -12.40 -31.80 -4.89
N THR A 186 -11.80 -31.20 -3.86
CA THR A 186 -12.36 -31.07 -2.51
C THR A 186 -12.59 -29.61 -2.10
N LEU A 187 -11.82 -28.67 -2.69
CA LEU A 187 -11.91 -27.24 -2.43
C LEU A 187 -12.42 -26.53 -3.68
N ASN A 188 -13.70 -26.29 -3.74
CA ASN A 188 -14.31 -25.53 -4.82
C ASN A 188 -14.26 -24.04 -4.47
N PHE A 189 -13.58 -23.21 -5.28
CA PHE A 189 -13.60 -21.75 -5.14
C PHE A 189 -13.92 -21.09 -6.47
N ASN A 190 -14.61 -19.96 -6.42
CA ASN A 190 -15.06 -19.21 -7.60
C ASN A 190 -14.69 -17.73 -7.54
N ALA A 191 -13.96 -17.33 -6.49
CA ALA A 191 -13.33 -16.03 -6.37
C ALA A 191 -12.02 -16.15 -5.60
N LEU A 192 -11.09 -15.23 -5.90
CA LEU A 192 -9.76 -15.17 -5.30
C LEU A 192 -9.44 -13.73 -4.93
N LEU A 193 -9.22 -13.47 -3.63
CA LEU A 193 -8.64 -12.23 -3.14
C LEU A 193 -7.12 -12.35 -3.09
N VAL A 194 -6.42 -11.36 -3.60
CA VAL A 194 -4.96 -11.25 -3.54
C VAL A 194 -4.55 -9.91 -2.94
N ALA A 195 -3.35 -9.86 -2.35
CA ALA A 195 -2.88 -8.70 -1.59
C ALA A 195 -2.77 -7.43 -2.44
N ASP A 196 -2.26 -7.55 -3.66
CA ASP A 196 -2.05 -6.41 -4.56
C ASP A 196 -2.03 -6.82 -6.04
N GLU A 197 -1.79 -5.85 -6.92
CA GLU A 197 -1.72 -6.06 -8.36
C GLU A 197 -0.55 -6.95 -8.78
N GLN A 198 0.57 -6.97 -8.07
CA GLN A 198 1.71 -7.84 -8.40
C GLN A 198 1.35 -9.31 -8.15
N GLU A 199 0.66 -9.58 -7.05
CA GLU A 199 0.17 -10.91 -6.76
C GLU A 199 -0.89 -11.35 -7.78
N ALA A 200 -1.76 -10.44 -8.22
CA ALA A 200 -2.71 -10.72 -9.31
C ALA A 200 -1.98 -11.09 -10.63
N GLN A 201 -0.90 -10.38 -10.97
CA GLN A 201 -0.07 -10.70 -12.13
C GLN A 201 0.53 -12.10 -12.08
N ARG A 202 0.85 -12.58 -10.90
CA ARG A 202 1.44 -13.91 -10.69
C ARG A 202 0.38 -15.02 -10.80
N VAL A 203 -0.82 -14.79 -10.24
CA VAL A 203 -1.85 -15.84 -10.17
C VAL A 203 -2.71 -15.98 -11.41
N ILE A 204 -3.01 -14.89 -12.14
CA ILE A 204 -3.88 -14.93 -13.32
C ILE A 204 -3.35 -15.83 -14.43
N PRO A 205 -2.08 -15.75 -14.87
CA PRO A 205 -1.54 -16.65 -15.86
C PRO A 205 -1.55 -18.12 -15.43
N GLN A 206 -1.36 -18.38 -14.13
CA GLN A 206 -1.43 -19.75 -13.60
C GLN A 206 -2.85 -20.30 -13.66
N LEU A 207 -3.87 -19.51 -13.27
CA LEU A 207 -5.27 -19.92 -13.43
C LEU A 207 -5.57 -20.28 -14.89
N GLN A 208 -5.13 -19.47 -15.84
CA GLN A 208 -5.30 -19.72 -17.28
C GLN A 208 -4.59 -21.01 -17.73
N ALA A 209 -3.38 -21.29 -17.21
CA ALA A 209 -2.65 -22.53 -17.49
C ALA A 209 -3.38 -23.78 -16.96
N PHE A 210 -4.21 -23.64 -15.93
CA PHE A 210 -5.10 -24.69 -15.41
C PHE A 210 -6.50 -24.69 -16.05
N ASN A 211 -6.64 -24.03 -17.23
CA ASN A 211 -7.90 -23.89 -17.97
C ASN A 211 -9.02 -23.26 -17.13
N LYS A 212 -8.67 -22.32 -16.24
CA LYS A 212 -9.62 -21.48 -15.51
C LYS A 212 -9.67 -20.11 -16.12
N SER A 213 -10.84 -19.72 -16.61
CA SER A 213 -11.05 -18.38 -17.17
C SER A 213 -11.22 -17.35 -16.05
N VAL A 214 -10.66 -16.16 -16.28
CA VAL A 214 -10.84 -14.98 -15.40
C VAL A 214 -11.57 -13.92 -16.24
N PRO A 215 -12.72 -13.41 -15.81
CA PRO A 215 -13.37 -13.60 -14.50
C PRO A 215 -14.43 -14.73 -14.45
N ASP A 216 -14.69 -15.46 -15.55
CA ASP A 216 -15.88 -16.31 -15.66
C ASP A 216 -15.86 -17.48 -14.68
N ASP A 217 -14.81 -18.31 -14.67
CA ASP A 217 -14.66 -19.40 -13.70
C ASP A 217 -14.25 -18.87 -12.33
N ILE A 218 -13.23 -18.04 -12.29
CA ILE A 218 -12.67 -17.47 -11.05
C ILE A 218 -12.55 -15.97 -11.19
N MET A 219 -13.25 -15.23 -10.36
CA MET A 219 -13.12 -13.78 -10.29
C MET A 219 -11.97 -13.41 -9.34
N VAL A 220 -10.91 -12.82 -9.90
CA VAL A 220 -9.77 -12.33 -9.12
C VAL A 220 -10.04 -10.88 -8.70
N PHE A 221 -9.70 -10.54 -7.46
CA PHE A 221 -9.85 -9.21 -6.88
C PHE A 221 -8.55 -8.80 -6.17
N SER A 222 -8.04 -7.62 -6.46
CA SER A 222 -6.85 -7.04 -5.81
C SER A 222 -7.23 -6.13 -4.63
N LEU A 223 -6.62 -6.33 -3.47
CA LEU A 223 -6.82 -5.49 -2.29
C LEU A 223 -5.98 -4.19 -2.33
N GLY A 224 -5.04 -4.07 -3.25
CA GLY A 224 -4.17 -2.91 -3.39
C GLY A 224 -3.79 -2.60 -4.83
N GLY A 225 -4.61 -1.79 -5.50
CA GLY A 225 -4.36 -1.34 -6.87
C GLY A 225 -4.96 -2.18 -7.98
N SER A 226 -5.16 -1.56 -9.12
CA SER A 226 -5.69 -2.18 -10.34
C SER A 226 -4.60 -2.36 -11.39
N LEU A 227 -4.66 -3.49 -12.09
CA LEU A 227 -3.70 -3.86 -13.10
C LEU A 227 -4.20 -3.54 -14.50
N HIS A 228 -3.38 -2.80 -15.26
CA HIS A 228 -3.61 -2.52 -16.69
C HIS A 228 -2.44 -3.01 -17.54
N LEU A 229 -2.34 -4.33 -17.74
CA LEU A 229 -1.31 -4.89 -18.63
C LEU A 229 -1.93 -5.50 -19.89
N PRO A 230 -1.26 -5.37 -21.05
CA PRO A 230 -1.70 -6.04 -22.28
C PRO A 230 -1.79 -7.55 -22.10
N GLY A 231 -2.93 -8.14 -22.48
CA GLY A 231 -3.15 -9.59 -22.40
C GLY A 231 -3.58 -10.13 -21.03
N ILE A 232 -3.65 -9.28 -20.02
CA ILE A 232 -4.21 -9.63 -18.70
C ILE A 232 -5.58 -8.97 -18.54
N PRO A 233 -6.63 -9.71 -18.15
CA PRO A 233 -7.93 -9.11 -17.91
C PRO A 233 -7.87 -8.09 -16.78
N VAL A 234 -8.53 -6.95 -16.99
CA VAL A 234 -8.67 -5.94 -15.92
C VAL A 234 -9.55 -6.51 -14.83
N ILE A 235 -9.09 -6.43 -13.60
CA ILE A 235 -9.76 -7.00 -12.43
C ILE A 235 -10.30 -5.89 -11.52
N PRO A 236 -11.35 -6.15 -10.73
CA PRO A 236 -11.78 -5.24 -9.69
C PRO A 236 -10.71 -5.13 -8.59
N ALA A 237 -10.60 -3.94 -8.00
CA ALA A 237 -9.58 -3.65 -7.01
C ALA A 237 -10.04 -2.60 -6.00
N ILE A 238 -9.31 -2.50 -4.89
CA ILE A 238 -9.34 -1.33 -4.01
C ILE A 238 -8.18 -0.42 -4.40
N GLU A 239 -8.46 0.85 -4.66
CA GLU A 239 -7.44 1.88 -4.90
C GLU A 239 -7.44 2.93 -3.81
N TYR A 240 -6.26 3.22 -3.28
CA TYR A 240 -6.06 4.31 -2.34
C TYR A 240 -5.64 5.58 -3.08
N SER A 241 -6.25 6.72 -2.74
CA SER A 241 -5.90 7.99 -3.35
C SER A 241 -4.54 8.49 -2.87
N MET A 242 -3.50 8.31 -3.68
CA MET A 242 -2.16 8.82 -3.39
C MET A 242 -2.13 10.35 -3.34
N ASP A 243 -2.93 11.03 -4.16
CA ASP A 243 -3.07 12.49 -4.11
C ASP A 243 -3.69 12.96 -2.78
N ALA A 244 -4.70 12.26 -2.26
CA ALA A 244 -5.32 12.57 -0.95
C ALA A 244 -4.33 12.34 0.20
N MET A 245 -3.58 11.25 0.16
CA MET A 245 -2.50 10.95 1.11
C MET A 245 -1.44 12.07 1.09
N ALA A 246 -0.93 12.42 -0.09
CA ALA A 246 0.09 13.44 -0.24
C ALA A 246 -0.41 14.82 0.22
N ALA A 247 -1.64 15.21 -0.14
CA ALA A 247 -2.24 16.45 0.31
C ALA A 247 -2.33 16.51 1.85
N ARG A 248 -2.69 15.39 2.49
CA ARG A 248 -2.74 15.30 3.95
C ARG A 248 -1.36 15.48 4.60
N ILE A 249 -0.34 14.82 4.06
CA ILE A 249 1.04 14.97 4.51
C ILE A 249 1.49 16.42 4.39
N VAL A 250 1.29 17.03 3.23
CA VAL A 250 1.72 18.42 2.97
C VAL A 250 0.98 19.41 3.88
N SER A 251 -0.32 19.24 4.11
CA SER A 251 -1.06 20.04 5.09
C SER A 251 -0.39 19.97 6.48
N TRP A 252 -0.02 18.77 6.92
CA TRP A 252 0.68 18.58 8.18
C TRP A 252 2.05 19.29 8.22
N LEU A 253 2.83 19.17 7.17
CA LEU A 253 4.18 19.77 7.08
C LEU A 253 4.16 21.30 6.98
N THR A 254 3.08 21.89 6.46
CA THR A 254 2.97 23.34 6.24
C THR A 254 2.26 24.08 7.36
N GLU A 255 1.21 23.49 7.91
CA GLU A 255 0.36 24.15 8.90
C GLU A 255 0.89 24.03 10.32
N LYS A 256 1.88 23.13 10.56
CA LYS A 256 2.42 22.77 11.89
C LYS A 256 1.31 22.58 12.95
N THR A 257 0.12 22.26 12.49
CA THR A 257 -1.02 21.94 13.34
C THR A 257 -0.62 20.72 14.14
N GLN A 258 -0.85 20.72 15.44
CA GLN A 258 -0.52 19.62 16.33
C GLN A 258 -0.98 18.29 15.72
N MET A 259 -0.03 17.55 15.15
CA MET A 259 -0.25 16.23 14.61
C MET A 259 -0.24 15.30 15.80
N LEU A 260 -1.38 14.98 16.33
CA LEU A 260 -1.54 14.00 17.37
C LEU A 260 -2.51 12.95 16.84
N GLY A 261 -1.94 11.84 16.36
CA GLY A 261 -2.72 10.66 16.09
C GLY A 261 -2.60 10.06 14.69
N SER A 262 -3.27 8.95 14.53
CA SER A 262 -3.36 8.19 13.28
C SER A 262 -4.51 8.71 12.42
N TYR A 263 -4.25 8.91 11.13
CA TYR A 263 -5.26 9.14 10.10
C TYR A 263 -5.47 7.87 9.29
N VAL A 264 -6.71 7.41 9.20
CA VAL A 264 -7.06 6.20 8.46
C VAL A 264 -7.61 6.57 7.08
N LEU A 265 -6.91 6.12 6.03
CA LEU A 265 -7.30 6.30 4.64
C LEU A 265 -8.06 5.06 4.16
N ARG A 266 -9.27 5.25 3.65
CA ARG A 266 -10.06 4.19 3.01
C ARG A 266 -9.84 4.23 1.50
N GLY A 267 -9.70 3.04 0.93
CA GLY A 267 -9.62 2.88 -0.51
C GLY A 267 -11.00 2.84 -1.17
N ASP A 268 -11.04 3.24 -2.42
CA ASP A 268 -12.24 3.21 -3.26
C ASP A 268 -12.32 1.90 -4.04
N LEU A 269 -13.53 1.37 -4.19
CA LEU A 269 -13.78 0.21 -5.03
C LEU A 269 -13.74 0.61 -6.51
N ILE A 270 -12.78 0.09 -7.24
CA ILE A 270 -12.66 0.26 -8.69
C ILE A 270 -13.19 -0.98 -9.39
N ILE A 271 -14.21 -0.79 -10.21
CA ILE A 271 -14.82 -1.83 -11.03
C ILE A 271 -14.45 -1.57 -12.49
N PRO A 272 -13.77 -2.53 -13.17
CA PRO A 272 -13.45 -2.38 -14.59
C PRO A 272 -14.72 -2.27 -15.42
N ASP A 273 -14.72 -1.38 -16.41
CA ASP A 273 -15.79 -1.30 -17.41
C ASP A 273 -15.70 -2.52 -18.35
N MET A 274 -16.45 -3.58 -18.02
CA MET A 274 -16.51 -4.84 -18.77
C MET A 274 -17.10 -4.67 -20.19
N ARG A 275 -17.57 -3.47 -20.57
CA ARG A 275 -18.22 -3.20 -21.86
C ARG A 275 -17.26 -2.77 -22.96
N LYS A 276 -15.98 -2.59 -22.63
CA LYS A 276 -14.93 -2.21 -23.60
C LYS A 276 -14.02 -3.42 -23.92
N ARG A 277 -14.62 -4.52 -24.37
CA ARG A 277 -13.91 -5.62 -25.02
C ARG A 277 -14.08 -5.56 -26.52
#